data_afdefc78f1e33a8020cf3b7c34037faa
#
_entry.id   afdefc78f1e33a8020cf3b7c34037faa
#
_cell.length_a   1.000
_cell.length_b   1.000
_cell.length_c   1.000
_cell.angle_alpha   90.00
_cell.angle_beta   90.00
_cell.angle_gamma   90.00
#
_symmetry.space_group_name_H-M   'P 1'
#
loop_
_entity.id
_entity.type
_entity.pdbx_description
1 polymer ?
#
loop_
_entity_poly.entity_id
_entity_poly.type
_entity_poly.pdbx_seq_one_letter_code
_entity_poly.pdbx_strand_id
1 'polypeptide(L)'
;MDPETHLNKNATFDTFVPGDSNRFARTVALAVAEGSGQDFNPLCIYGGSGLGKTHLLNAIGNYALVKDPTLKVRYVTSEEFTNEFIDALQNPSQSQGRIAEFNRRYRQVDVLLIDDIQFLGGKEATLEQFFHTFNSLYQASKRIVIASDVAPKNLKGFAQPLITRLQSGIVVSLNAPSLETRTAILRMTATMHGYDIPAEAIDLLVEQYPDDIRTLKGALTRLAVIATLTGQSMTAQFTKRELGIMA
;
A
#
# COMPACT_ATOMS: atom_id res chain seq x y z
N MET A 1 -12.68 -3.50 -4.29
CA MET A 1 -11.50 -4.26 -4.75
C MET A 1 -11.88 -5.08 -5.96
N ASP A 2 -10.97 -5.24 -6.88
CA ASP A 2 -11.14 -6.12 -8.03
C ASP A 2 -10.99 -7.59 -7.58
N PRO A 3 -11.93 -8.48 -7.91
CA PRO A 3 -11.92 -9.85 -7.37
C PRO A 3 -10.79 -10.73 -7.89
N GLU A 4 -10.20 -10.40 -9.04
CA GLU A 4 -9.08 -11.16 -9.62
C GLU A 4 -7.72 -10.64 -9.15
N THR A 5 -7.54 -9.34 -9.15
CA THR A 5 -6.27 -8.67 -8.85
C THR A 5 -6.16 -8.22 -7.40
N HIS A 6 -7.26 -8.09 -6.68
CA HIS A 6 -7.42 -7.47 -5.35
C HIS A 6 -6.99 -5.99 -5.30
N LEU A 7 -6.86 -5.33 -6.45
CA LEU A 7 -6.47 -3.92 -6.52
C LEU A 7 -7.61 -2.98 -6.14
N ASN A 8 -7.25 -1.90 -5.46
CA ASN A 8 -8.10 -0.72 -5.32
C ASN A 8 -7.93 0.17 -6.55
N LYS A 9 -8.94 0.20 -7.43
CA LYS A 9 -8.91 0.96 -8.70
C LYS A 9 -8.76 2.48 -8.51
N ASN A 10 -9.11 3.01 -7.33
CA ASN A 10 -9.00 4.45 -7.03
C ASN A 10 -7.59 4.86 -6.58
N ALA A 11 -6.74 3.91 -6.24
CA ALA A 11 -5.35 4.17 -5.84
C ALA A 11 -4.45 4.12 -7.08
N THR A 12 -4.23 5.28 -7.69
CA THR A 12 -3.45 5.47 -8.92
C THR A 12 -2.29 6.44 -8.68
N PHE A 13 -1.37 6.56 -9.62
CA PHE A 13 -0.32 7.60 -9.56
C PHE A 13 -0.89 9.02 -9.64
N ASP A 14 -2.04 9.23 -10.27
CA ASP A 14 -2.69 10.54 -10.37
C ASP A 14 -3.34 10.95 -9.03
N THR A 15 -3.81 9.98 -8.25
CA THR A 15 -4.36 10.20 -6.91
C THR A 15 -3.32 10.13 -5.79
N PHE A 16 -2.07 9.85 -6.12
CA PHE A 16 -0.94 9.90 -5.20
C PHE A 16 -0.26 11.27 -5.25
N VAL A 17 -0.44 12.09 -4.22
CA VAL A 17 0.12 13.43 -4.16
C VAL A 17 1.63 13.39 -3.99
N PRO A 18 2.40 13.87 -5.00
CA PRO A 18 3.85 13.94 -4.88
C PRO A 18 4.29 15.04 -3.93
N GLY A 19 5.37 14.79 -3.21
CA GLY A 19 6.07 15.74 -2.33
C GLY A 19 7.52 15.32 -2.15
N ASP A 20 8.35 16.14 -1.54
CA ASP A 20 9.77 15.85 -1.38
C ASP A 20 10.05 14.55 -0.62
N SER A 21 9.17 14.21 0.34
CA SER A 21 9.27 13.00 1.15
C SER A 21 8.97 11.69 0.41
N ASN A 22 8.36 11.74 -0.78
CA ASN A 22 7.90 10.56 -1.51
C ASN A 22 8.20 10.57 -3.02
N ARG A 23 8.73 11.68 -3.55
CA ARG A 23 8.97 11.86 -4.99
C ARG A 23 9.85 10.77 -5.58
N PHE A 24 10.97 10.45 -4.92
CA PHE A 24 11.87 9.39 -5.37
C PHE A 24 11.19 8.03 -5.40
N ALA A 25 10.48 7.65 -4.33
CA ALA A 25 9.75 6.40 -4.26
C ALA A 25 8.67 6.31 -5.35
N ARG A 26 7.94 7.40 -5.60
CA ARG A 26 6.94 7.48 -6.68
C ARG A 26 7.58 7.28 -8.05
N THR A 27 8.73 7.89 -8.31
CA THR A 27 9.45 7.78 -9.60
C THR A 27 9.91 6.34 -9.85
N VAL A 28 10.51 5.70 -8.85
CA VAL A 28 10.93 4.29 -8.94
C VAL A 28 9.72 3.37 -9.13
N ALA A 29 8.64 3.61 -8.37
CA ALA A 29 7.39 2.84 -8.49
C ALA A 29 6.81 2.93 -9.90
N LEU A 30 6.83 4.11 -10.53
CA LEU A 30 6.36 4.30 -11.91
C LEU A 30 7.24 3.53 -12.90
N ALA A 31 8.57 3.58 -12.77
CA ALA A 31 9.48 2.82 -13.63
C ALA A 31 9.24 1.30 -13.55
N VAL A 32 9.01 0.79 -12.33
CA VAL A 32 8.64 -0.63 -12.14
C VAL A 32 7.29 -0.95 -12.77
N ALA A 33 6.30 -0.06 -12.65
CA ALA A 33 4.99 -0.23 -13.26
C ALA A 33 5.05 -0.28 -14.79
N GLU A 34 5.93 0.53 -15.40
CA GLU A 34 6.18 0.56 -16.85
C GLU A 34 6.91 -0.69 -17.38
N GLY A 35 7.52 -1.48 -16.49
CA GLY A 35 8.32 -2.64 -16.88
C GLY A 35 9.75 -2.32 -17.32
N SER A 36 10.18 -1.06 -17.21
CA SER A 36 11.53 -0.61 -17.56
C SER A 36 12.57 -0.85 -16.47
N GLY A 37 12.13 -1.22 -15.28
CA GLY A 37 12.97 -1.34 -14.09
C GLY A 37 13.39 -2.77 -13.75
N GLN A 38 13.94 -3.56 -14.68
CA GLN A 38 14.40 -4.92 -14.35
C GLN A 38 15.49 -4.93 -13.27
N ASP A 39 16.35 -3.93 -13.24
CA ASP A 39 17.38 -3.75 -12.21
C ASP A 39 16.79 -3.33 -10.84
N PHE A 40 15.51 -2.97 -10.79
CA PHE A 40 14.80 -2.54 -9.57
C PHE A 40 13.99 -3.68 -8.93
N ASN A 41 14.20 -4.91 -9.37
CA ASN A 41 13.48 -6.07 -8.90
C ASN A 41 14.30 -6.85 -7.85
N PRO A 42 13.77 -7.07 -6.63
CA PRO A 42 12.48 -6.57 -6.12
C PRO A 42 12.51 -5.07 -5.79
N LEU A 43 11.35 -4.42 -5.84
CA LEU A 43 11.17 -3.11 -5.24
C LEU A 43 10.65 -3.27 -3.80
N CYS A 44 11.40 -2.75 -2.83
CA CYS A 44 10.96 -2.69 -1.44
C CYS A 44 10.65 -1.25 -1.05
N ILE A 45 9.39 -0.97 -0.69
CA ILE A 45 8.93 0.33 -0.22
C ILE A 45 8.71 0.24 1.29
N TYR A 46 9.41 1.07 2.07
CA TYR A 46 9.22 1.05 3.52
C TYR A 46 8.94 2.45 4.07
N GLY A 47 8.33 2.50 5.25
CA GLY A 47 8.01 3.73 5.95
C GLY A 47 6.90 3.51 6.96
N GLY A 48 6.69 4.47 7.85
CA GLY A 48 5.68 4.40 8.89
C GLY A 48 4.26 4.14 8.37
N SER A 49 3.35 3.85 9.29
CA SER A 49 1.94 3.66 8.95
C SER A 49 1.33 4.93 8.32
N GLY A 50 0.41 4.75 7.38
CA GLY A 50 -0.34 5.87 6.78
C GLY A 50 0.40 6.69 5.74
N LEU A 51 1.68 6.40 5.41
CA LEU A 51 2.48 7.21 4.47
C LEU A 51 2.21 6.95 2.99
N GLY A 52 1.33 5.99 2.66
CA GLY A 52 0.93 5.74 1.28
C GLY A 52 1.59 4.53 0.62
N LYS A 53 2.22 3.62 1.36
CA LYS A 53 2.80 2.36 0.84
C LYS A 53 1.77 1.56 0.04
N THR A 54 0.65 1.22 0.67
CA THR A 54 -0.48 0.51 0.05
C THR A 54 -0.99 1.22 -1.21
N HIS A 55 -1.05 2.57 -1.18
CA HIS A 55 -1.45 3.35 -2.34
C HIS A 55 -0.48 3.15 -3.51
N LEU A 56 0.84 3.24 -3.27
CA LEU A 56 1.85 3.02 -4.31
C LEU A 56 1.83 1.60 -4.87
N LEU A 57 1.65 0.57 -4.03
CA LEU A 57 1.49 -0.80 -4.51
C LEU A 57 0.32 -0.91 -5.48
N ASN A 58 -0.85 -0.40 -5.09
CA ASN A 58 -2.04 -0.41 -5.94
C ASN A 58 -1.84 0.41 -7.22
N ALA A 59 -1.18 1.58 -7.12
CA ALA A 59 -0.88 2.41 -8.27
C ALA A 59 0.02 1.70 -9.29
N ILE A 60 1.03 0.96 -8.83
CA ILE A 60 1.88 0.11 -9.68
C ILE A 60 1.04 -0.92 -10.42
N GLY A 61 0.18 -1.66 -9.72
CA GLY A 61 -0.66 -2.69 -10.32
C GLY A 61 -1.66 -2.13 -11.32
N ASN A 62 -2.35 -1.06 -10.97
CA ASN A 62 -3.31 -0.40 -11.85
C ASN A 62 -2.64 0.14 -13.11
N TYR A 63 -1.48 0.79 -12.98
CA TYR A 63 -0.75 1.34 -14.12
C TYR A 63 -0.19 0.24 -15.03
N ALA A 64 0.34 -0.85 -14.46
CA ALA A 64 0.82 -1.98 -15.23
C ALA A 64 -0.29 -2.57 -16.12
N LEU A 65 -1.51 -2.71 -15.59
CA LEU A 65 -2.68 -3.18 -16.35
C LEU A 65 -3.17 -2.18 -17.40
N VAL A 66 -3.00 -0.87 -17.17
CA VAL A 66 -3.29 0.15 -18.21
C VAL A 66 -2.32 0.04 -19.38
N LYS A 67 -1.04 -0.24 -19.10
CA LYS A 67 -0.01 -0.44 -20.13
C LYS A 67 -0.14 -1.75 -20.89
N ASP A 68 -0.43 -2.81 -20.18
CA ASP A 68 -0.62 -4.15 -20.75
C ASP A 68 -1.74 -4.89 -19.99
N PRO A 69 -2.97 -4.88 -20.53
CA PRO A 69 -4.11 -5.55 -19.91
C PRO A 69 -4.01 -7.09 -19.83
N THR A 70 -3.01 -7.68 -20.51
CA THR A 70 -2.80 -9.14 -20.50
C THR A 70 -1.99 -9.63 -19.29
N LEU A 71 -1.37 -8.70 -18.56
CA LEU A 71 -0.58 -9.02 -17.37
C LEU A 71 -1.44 -9.61 -16.26
N LYS A 72 -0.90 -10.63 -15.63
CA LYS A 72 -1.46 -11.20 -14.39
C LYS A 72 -0.88 -10.45 -13.20
N VAL A 73 -1.66 -9.57 -12.62
CA VAL A 73 -1.28 -8.78 -11.45
C VAL A 73 -2.01 -9.33 -10.22
N ARG A 74 -1.28 -9.49 -9.12
CA ARG A 74 -1.85 -9.89 -7.83
C ARG A 74 -1.38 -8.95 -6.73
N TYR A 75 -2.31 -8.28 -6.08
CA TYR A 75 -2.10 -7.60 -4.80
C TYR A 75 -2.56 -8.51 -3.66
N VAL A 76 -1.79 -8.59 -2.59
CA VAL A 76 -2.11 -9.37 -1.41
C VAL A 76 -1.46 -8.76 -0.16
N THR A 77 -2.15 -8.80 0.97
CA THR A 77 -1.51 -8.56 2.25
C THR A 77 -0.79 -9.81 2.74
N SER A 78 0.22 -9.65 3.57
CA SER A 78 0.92 -10.81 4.17
C SER A 78 -0.01 -11.67 5.05
N GLU A 79 -1.04 -11.05 5.61
CA GLU A 79 -2.08 -11.76 6.37
C GLU A 79 -2.95 -12.63 5.45
N GLU A 80 -3.44 -12.09 4.34
CA GLU A 80 -4.20 -12.86 3.33
C GLU A 80 -3.37 -14.00 2.76
N PHE A 81 -2.10 -13.73 2.41
CA PHE A 81 -1.17 -14.78 1.95
C PHE A 81 -1.02 -15.90 2.98
N THR A 82 -0.89 -15.55 4.26
CA THR A 82 -0.80 -16.51 5.37
C THR A 82 -2.07 -17.35 5.48
N ASN A 83 -3.23 -16.70 5.47
CA ASN A 83 -4.52 -17.37 5.62
C ASN A 83 -4.81 -18.30 4.43
N GLU A 84 -4.59 -17.85 3.20
CA GLU A 84 -4.74 -18.69 2.01
C GLU A 84 -3.79 -19.91 2.03
N PHE A 85 -2.56 -19.75 2.54
CA PHE A 85 -1.62 -20.85 2.69
C PHE A 85 -2.06 -21.85 3.77
N ILE A 86 -2.50 -21.36 4.93
CA ILE A 86 -3.04 -22.20 6.00
C ILE A 86 -4.26 -22.98 5.51
N ASP A 87 -5.19 -22.33 4.81
CA ASP A 87 -6.38 -22.96 4.23
C ASP A 87 -6.01 -24.05 3.21
N ALA A 88 -4.93 -23.86 2.45
CA ALA A 88 -4.42 -24.86 1.52
C ALA A 88 -3.86 -26.11 2.22
N LEU A 89 -3.38 -25.96 3.47
CA LEU A 89 -2.87 -27.05 4.29
C LEU A 89 -3.97 -27.82 5.05
N GLN A 90 -5.11 -27.17 5.31
CA GLN A 90 -6.23 -27.76 6.04
C GLN A 90 -6.95 -28.83 5.22
N ASN A 91 -6.96 -30.01 5.49
CA ASN A 91 -7.49 -31.22 4.83
C ASN A 91 -6.42 -32.05 4.11
N PRO A 92 -5.79 -32.99 4.84
CA PRO A 92 -4.71 -33.82 4.31
C PRO A 92 -5.08 -34.61 3.05
N SER A 93 -6.34 -35.00 2.87
CA SER A 93 -6.82 -35.73 1.69
C SER A 93 -6.94 -34.89 0.41
N GLN A 94 -6.92 -33.55 0.51
CA GLN A 94 -7.03 -32.64 -0.62
C GLN A 94 -5.86 -31.62 -0.65
N SER A 95 -4.94 -31.68 0.29
CA SER A 95 -3.90 -30.67 0.48
C SER A 95 -2.96 -30.52 -0.74
N GLN A 96 -2.63 -31.60 -1.43
CA GLN A 96 -1.76 -31.55 -2.60
C GLN A 96 -2.39 -30.72 -3.73
N GLY A 97 -3.68 -30.89 -4.00
CA GLY A 97 -4.39 -30.11 -5.02
C GLY A 97 -4.53 -28.62 -4.61
N ARG A 98 -4.80 -28.36 -3.35
CA ARG A 98 -4.96 -26.99 -2.83
C ARG A 98 -3.63 -26.23 -2.79
N ILE A 99 -2.54 -26.89 -2.39
CA ILE A 99 -1.20 -26.30 -2.43
C ILE A 99 -0.77 -26.04 -3.87
N ALA A 100 -1.06 -26.94 -4.81
CA ALA A 100 -0.79 -26.73 -6.22
C ALA A 100 -1.57 -25.51 -6.75
N GLU A 101 -2.84 -25.34 -6.37
CA GLU A 101 -3.67 -24.20 -6.73
C GLU A 101 -3.12 -22.91 -6.11
N PHE A 102 -2.74 -22.92 -4.83
CA PHE A 102 -2.09 -21.79 -4.16
C PHE A 102 -0.80 -21.40 -4.89
N ASN A 103 0.06 -22.36 -5.20
CA ASN A 103 1.29 -22.11 -5.95
C ASN A 103 1.01 -21.54 -7.34
N ARG A 104 0.01 -22.03 -8.04
CA ARG A 104 -0.40 -21.51 -9.34
C ARG A 104 -0.83 -20.03 -9.22
N ARG A 105 -1.62 -19.70 -8.22
CA ARG A 105 -2.14 -18.35 -7.98
C ARG A 105 -1.05 -17.32 -7.71
N TYR A 106 0.01 -17.69 -7.03
CA TYR A 106 1.08 -16.80 -6.62
C TYR A 106 2.35 -16.85 -7.50
N ARG A 107 2.63 -17.99 -8.14
CA ARG A 107 3.85 -18.17 -8.94
C ARG A 107 3.64 -17.98 -10.45
N GLN A 108 2.40 -17.86 -10.91
CA GLN A 108 2.08 -17.64 -12.33
C GLN A 108 1.60 -16.22 -12.60
N VAL A 109 1.96 -15.27 -11.77
CA VAL A 109 1.68 -13.84 -11.96
C VAL A 109 2.87 -13.16 -12.66
N ASP A 110 2.60 -12.04 -13.34
CA ASP A 110 3.61 -11.19 -13.96
C ASP A 110 4.06 -10.10 -12.99
N VAL A 111 3.18 -9.69 -12.07
CA VAL A 111 3.44 -8.69 -11.04
C VAL A 111 2.84 -9.16 -9.71
N LEU A 112 3.68 -9.40 -8.72
CA LEU A 112 3.27 -9.66 -7.34
C LEU A 112 3.49 -8.41 -6.49
N LEU A 113 2.42 -7.95 -5.84
CA LEU A 113 2.42 -6.82 -4.93
C LEU A 113 2.04 -7.35 -3.55
N ILE A 114 2.97 -7.36 -2.62
CA ILE A 114 2.73 -7.86 -1.26
C ILE A 114 2.87 -6.73 -0.25
N ASP A 115 1.83 -6.55 0.55
CA ASP A 115 1.77 -5.48 1.55
C ASP A 115 2.01 -6.02 2.96
N ASP A 116 2.54 -5.15 3.82
CA ASP A 116 2.75 -5.41 5.24
C ASP A 116 3.57 -6.67 5.54
N ILE A 117 4.67 -6.87 4.80
CA ILE A 117 5.51 -8.08 4.87
C ILE A 117 6.01 -8.38 6.29
N GLN A 118 6.15 -7.38 7.16
CA GLN A 118 6.62 -7.54 8.54
C GLN A 118 5.78 -8.52 9.36
N PHE A 119 4.50 -8.70 9.02
CA PHE A 119 3.62 -9.65 9.72
C PHE A 119 3.85 -11.12 9.38
N LEU A 120 4.75 -11.44 8.44
CA LEU A 120 5.25 -12.80 8.24
C LEU A 120 6.30 -13.19 9.29
N GLY A 121 6.88 -12.24 10.01
CA GLY A 121 7.91 -12.50 11.01
C GLY A 121 7.50 -13.54 12.05
N GLY A 122 8.32 -14.56 12.25
CA GLY A 122 8.05 -15.67 13.20
C GLY A 122 7.09 -16.74 12.70
N LYS A 123 6.52 -16.61 11.49
CA LYS A 123 5.66 -17.64 10.86
C LYS A 123 6.49 -18.51 9.91
N GLU A 124 7.30 -19.40 10.45
CA GLU A 124 8.35 -20.15 9.72
C GLU A 124 7.84 -20.83 8.45
N ALA A 125 6.76 -21.61 8.53
CA ALA A 125 6.20 -22.31 7.37
C ALA A 125 5.69 -21.34 6.27
N THR A 126 5.09 -20.22 6.66
CA THR A 126 4.62 -19.20 5.72
C THR A 126 5.79 -18.43 5.10
N LEU A 127 6.83 -18.12 5.88
CA LEU A 127 8.06 -17.50 5.38
C LEU A 127 8.79 -18.40 4.39
N GLU A 128 8.88 -19.69 4.65
CA GLU A 128 9.46 -20.66 3.72
C GLU A 128 8.67 -20.70 2.40
N GLN A 129 7.35 -20.78 2.50
CA GLN A 129 6.46 -20.74 1.32
C GLN A 129 6.59 -19.43 0.54
N PHE A 130 6.67 -18.30 1.24
CA PHE A 130 6.92 -17.01 0.62
C PHE A 130 8.29 -16.97 -0.07
N PHE A 131 9.34 -17.46 0.57
CA PHE A 131 10.68 -17.52 -0.01
C PHE A 131 10.71 -18.34 -1.31
N HIS A 132 10.03 -19.49 -1.34
CA HIS A 132 9.91 -20.28 -2.57
C HIS A 132 9.12 -19.55 -3.66
N THR A 133 8.05 -18.86 -3.30
CA THR A 133 7.26 -18.04 -4.23
C THR A 133 8.10 -16.91 -4.80
N PHE A 134 8.81 -16.20 -3.94
CA PHE A 134 9.73 -15.13 -4.32
C PHE A 134 10.78 -15.61 -5.31
N ASN A 135 11.50 -16.70 -4.99
CA ASN A 135 12.55 -17.23 -5.84
C ASN A 135 12.01 -17.68 -7.20
N SER A 136 10.85 -18.31 -7.23
CA SER A 136 10.20 -18.72 -8.49
C SER A 136 9.91 -17.52 -9.40
N LEU A 137 9.34 -16.45 -8.86
CA LEU A 137 9.04 -15.22 -9.60
C LEU A 137 10.32 -14.49 -10.03
N TYR A 138 11.28 -14.39 -9.12
CA TYR A 138 12.55 -13.72 -9.39
C TYR A 138 13.33 -14.39 -10.51
N GLN A 139 13.43 -15.72 -10.51
CA GLN A 139 14.08 -16.49 -11.57
C GLN A 139 13.35 -16.38 -12.93
N ALA A 140 12.04 -16.22 -12.89
CA ALA A 140 11.22 -15.99 -14.09
C ALA A 140 11.19 -14.52 -14.54
N SER A 141 12.01 -13.65 -13.94
CA SER A 141 12.07 -12.20 -14.21
C SER A 141 10.70 -11.50 -14.06
N LYS A 142 9.86 -12.01 -13.15
CA LYS A 142 8.57 -11.38 -12.81
C LYS A 142 8.78 -10.26 -11.82
N ARG A 143 7.93 -9.23 -11.89
CA ARG A 143 8.02 -8.06 -11.01
C ARG A 143 7.52 -8.40 -9.60
N ILE A 144 8.33 -8.03 -8.59
CA ILE A 144 8.00 -8.24 -7.18
C ILE A 144 8.11 -6.88 -6.48
N VAL A 145 7.01 -6.44 -5.86
CA VAL A 145 6.96 -5.20 -5.09
C VAL A 145 6.48 -5.52 -3.68
N ILE A 146 7.22 -5.04 -2.71
CA ILE A 146 7.00 -5.36 -1.29
C ILE A 146 6.88 -4.07 -0.49
N ALA A 147 5.87 -3.97 0.35
CA ALA A 147 5.76 -2.90 1.33
C ALA A 147 5.99 -3.41 2.75
N SER A 148 6.59 -2.54 3.57
CA SER A 148 6.90 -2.81 4.98
C SER A 148 6.87 -1.54 5.81
N ASP A 149 6.59 -1.66 7.10
CA ASP A 149 6.75 -0.54 8.03
C ASP A 149 8.21 -0.24 8.36
N VAL A 150 9.11 -1.20 8.17
CA VAL A 150 10.54 -1.07 8.46
C VAL A 150 11.41 -1.47 7.27
N ALA A 151 12.62 -0.95 7.21
CA ALA A 151 13.59 -1.35 6.19
C ALA A 151 13.86 -2.86 6.25
N PRO A 152 14.14 -3.54 5.11
CA PRO A 152 14.37 -5.00 5.08
C PRO A 152 15.37 -5.50 6.11
N LYS A 153 16.46 -4.75 6.36
CA LYS A 153 17.48 -5.08 7.37
C LYS A 153 16.96 -5.13 8.80
N ASN A 154 15.82 -4.51 9.07
CA ASN A 154 15.20 -4.40 10.39
C ASN A 154 14.00 -5.36 10.57
N LEU A 155 13.70 -6.20 9.57
CA LEU A 155 12.65 -7.20 9.66
C LEU A 155 13.02 -8.26 10.71
N LYS A 156 12.14 -8.42 11.70
CA LYS A 156 12.34 -9.39 12.79
C LYS A 156 11.73 -10.74 12.41
N GLY A 157 12.40 -11.83 12.78
CA GLY A 157 11.92 -13.18 12.50
C GLY A 157 12.08 -13.64 11.06
N PHE A 158 12.87 -12.93 10.25
CA PHE A 158 13.20 -13.27 8.87
C PHE A 158 14.60 -13.89 8.79
N ALA A 159 14.75 -14.96 8.02
CA ALA A 159 16.05 -15.57 7.77
C ALA A 159 16.92 -14.65 6.88
N GLN A 160 18.23 -14.61 7.17
CA GLN A 160 19.18 -13.76 6.45
C GLN A 160 19.14 -13.93 4.91
N PRO A 161 18.98 -15.13 4.34
CA PRO A 161 18.88 -15.28 2.88
C PRO A 161 17.71 -14.50 2.28
N LEU A 162 16.55 -14.45 2.96
CA LEU A 162 15.40 -13.68 2.48
C LEU A 162 15.67 -12.18 2.58
N ILE A 163 16.23 -11.71 3.70
CA ILE A 163 16.62 -10.30 3.84
C ILE A 163 17.56 -9.88 2.72
N THR A 164 18.58 -10.67 2.41
CA THR A 164 19.51 -10.41 1.33
C THR A 164 18.82 -10.32 -0.03
N ARG A 165 17.83 -11.20 -0.28
CA ARG A 165 17.02 -11.15 -1.51
C ARG A 165 16.16 -9.88 -1.59
N LEU A 166 15.55 -9.47 -0.47
CA LEU A 166 14.75 -8.25 -0.42
C LEU A 166 15.60 -6.99 -0.68
N GLN A 167 16.89 -7.04 -0.34
CA GLN A 167 17.85 -5.95 -0.56
C GLN A 167 18.56 -6.01 -1.92
N SER A 168 18.39 -7.09 -2.70
CA SER A 168 19.12 -7.26 -3.96
C SER A 168 18.65 -6.34 -5.09
N GLY A 169 17.44 -5.80 -4.99
CA GLY A 169 16.90 -4.81 -5.91
C GLY A 169 17.02 -3.40 -5.36
N ILE A 170 15.94 -2.63 -5.42
CA ILE A 170 15.92 -1.27 -4.89
C ILE A 170 15.06 -1.17 -3.63
N VAL A 171 15.58 -0.45 -2.64
CA VAL A 171 14.89 -0.17 -1.38
C VAL A 171 14.66 1.33 -1.28
N VAL A 172 13.40 1.74 -1.17
CA VAL A 172 13.00 3.15 -1.09
C VAL A 172 12.21 3.43 0.17
N SER A 173 12.41 4.61 0.77
CA SER A 173 11.66 5.05 1.94
C SER A 173 10.56 6.01 1.59
N LEU A 174 9.45 5.93 2.33
CA LEU A 174 8.44 6.98 2.43
C LEU A 174 8.59 7.66 3.78
N ASN A 175 8.76 8.97 3.77
CA ASN A 175 8.88 9.78 4.97
C ASN A 175 7.62 10.61 5.20
N ALA A 176 7.49 11.18 6.40
CA ALA A 176 6.37 12.03 6.73
C ALA A 176 6.28 13.22 5.75
N PRO A 177 5.10 13.51 5.19
CA PRO A 177 4.92 14.60 4.23
C PRO A 177 5.00 15.97 4.93
N SER A 178 5.46 16.96 4.17
CA SER A 178 5.43 18.37 4.61
C SER A 178 3.99 18.85 4.84
N LEU A 179 3.85 19.98 5.52
CA LEU A 179 2.56 20.66 5.72
C LEU A 179 1.84 20.87 4.38
N GLU A 180 2.56 21.38 3.39
CA GLU A 180 2.02 21.62 2.03
C GLU A 180 1.51 20.33 1.38
N THR A 181 2.28 19.24 1.48
CA THR A 181 1.89 17.94 0.93
C THR A 181 0.66 17.40 1.65
N ARG A 182 0.58 17.52 2.98
CA ARG A 182 -0.62 17.11 3.76
C ARG A 182 -1.86 17.89 3.35
N THR A 183 -1.72 19.22 3.19
CA THR A 183 -2.79 20.10 2.72
C THR A 183 -3.27 19.67 1.34
N ALA A 184 -2.35 19.40 0.41
CA ALA A 184 -2.68 18.93 -0.93
C ALA A 184 -3.39 17.57 -0.93
N ILE A 185 -2.95 16.63 -0.09
CA ILE A 185 -3.60 15.33 0.10
C ILE A 185 -5.04 15.51 0.59
N LEU A 186 -5.25 16.39 1.56
CA LEU A 186 -6.58 16.60 2.12
C LEU A 186 -7.53 17.26 1.12
N ARG A 187 -7.05 18.27 0.37
CA ARG A 187 -7.80 18.90 -0.71
C ARG A 187 -8.19 17.91 -1.79
N MET A 188 -7.24 17.09 -2.25
CA MET A 188 -7.52 16.05 -3.24
C MET A 188 -8.55 15.05 -2.71
N THR A 189 -8.43 14.63 -1.43
CA THR A 189 -9.40 13.73 -0.80
C THR A 189 -10.80 14.35 -0.76
N ALA A 190 -10.90 15.62 -0.37
CA ALA A 190 -12.18 16.36 -0.36
C ALA A 190 -12.81 16.41 -1.76
N THR A 191 -12.02 16.74 -2.78
CA THR A 191 -12.47 16.80 -4.18
C THR A 191 -12.97 15.45 -4.68
N MET A 192 -12.21 14.36 -4.41
CA MET A 192 -12.57 13.00 -4.82
C MET A 192 -13.90 12.52 -4.20
N HIS A 193 -14.20 12.97 -2.99
CA HIS A 193 -15.43 12.60 -2.28
C HIS A 193 -16.55 13.63 -2.44
N GLY A 194 -16.32 14.73 -3.15
CA GLY A 194 -17.30 15.80 -3.32
C GLY A 194 -17.61 16.57 -2.04
N TYR A 195 -16.66 16.64 -1.10
CA TYR A 195 -16.83 17.40 0.14
C TYR A 195 -16.57 18.88 -0.11
N ASP A 196 -17.56 19.72 0.22
CA ASP A 196 -17.42 21.18 0.22
C ASP A 196 -16.85 21.64 1.56
N ILE A 197 -15.54 21.88 1.59
CA ILE A 197 -14.81 22.28 2.79
C ILE A 197 -13.91 23.48 2.47
N PRO A 198 -14.02 24.60 3.24
CA PRO A 198 -13.21 25.78 3.01
C PRO A 198 -11.74 25.56 3.43
N ALA A 199 -10.86 26.38 2.87
CA ALA A 199 -9.41 26.29 3.09
C ALA A 199 -9.04 26.36 4.59
N GLU A 200 -9.67 27.27 5.34
CA GLU A 200 -9.41 27.46 6.78
C GLU A 200 -9.75 26.19 7.59
N ALA A 201 -10.78 25.45 7.20
CA ALA A 201 -11.12 24.18 7.86
C ALA A 201 -10.12 23.07 7.52
N ILE A 202 -9.58 23.06 6.30
CA ILE A 202 -8.49 22.18 5.89
C ILE A 202 -7.24 22.47 6.70
N ASP A 203 -6.87 23.75 6.85
CA ASP A 203 -5.68 24.18 7.59
C ASP A 203 -5.77 23.73 9.06
N LEU A 204 -6.93 23.89 9.70
CA LEU A 204 -7.17 23.40 11.08
C LEU A 204 -6.98 21.88 11.21
N LEU A 205 -7.47 21.11 10.25
CA LEU A 205 -7.29 19.64 10.23
C LEU A 205 -5.83 19.26 10.10
N VAL A 206 -5.12 19.90 9.18
CA VAL A 206 -3.71 19.58 8.88
C VAL A 206 -2.78 19.94 10.05
N GLU A 207 -3.09 21.02 10.78
CA GLU A 207 -2.38 21.41 12.01
C GLU A 207 -2.64 20.43 13.16
N GLN A 208 -3.89 19.97 13.30
CA GLN A 208 -4.29 19.07 14.40
C GLN A 208 -3.74 17.65 14.23
N TYR A 209 -3.52 17.20 12.99
CA TYR A 209 -3.07 15.83 12.68
C TYR A 209 -1.77 15.84 11.87
N PRO A 210 -0.61 16.13 12.50
CA PRO A 210 0.66 16.32 11.76
C PRO A 210 1.30 15.01 11.29
N ASP A 211 1.07 13.89 11.96
CA ASP A 211 1.94 12.71 11.86
C ASP A 211 1.37 11.56 11.02
N ASP A 212 0.06 11.44 10.89
CA ASP A 212 -0.59 10.32 10.24
C ASP A 212 -1.65 10.76 9.22
N ILE A 213 -1.37 10.49 7.95
CA ILE A 213 -2.29 10.80 6.83
C ILE A 213 -3.60 9.99 6.92
N ARG A 214 -3.57 8.78 7.48
CA ARG A 214 -4.79 7.97 7.65
C ARG A 214 -5.73 8.62 8.65
N THR A 215 -5.18 9.05 9.79
CA THR A 215 -5.94 9.78 10.83
C THR A 215 -6.45 11.11 10.29
N LEU A 216 -5.63 11.84 9.54
CA LEU A 216 -6.00 13.11 8.91
C LEU A 216 -7.19 12.94 7.95
N LYS A 217 -7.14 11.96 7.04
CA LYS A 217 -8.25 11.63 6.12
C LYS A 217 -9.50 11.15 6.87
N GLY A 218 -9.32 10.36 7.93
CA GLY A 218 -10.39 9.90 8.79
C GLY A 218 -11.13 11.07 9.47
N ALA A 219 -10.38 12.07 9.94
CA ALA A 219 -10.95 13.28 10.54
C ALA A 219 -11.78 14.09 9.54
N LEU A 220 -11.29 14.26 8.30
CA LEU A 220 -12.06 14.88 7.22
C LEU A 220 -13.38 14.13 6.95
N THR A 221 -13.30 12.82 6.81
CA THR A 221 -14.49 11.99 6.55
C THR A 221 -15.48 12.09 7.69
N ARG A 222 -15.02 12.06 8.94
CA ARG A 222 -15.85 12.23 10.13
C ARG A 222 -16.57 13.57 10.12
N LEU A 223 -15.87 14.67 9.83
CA LEU A 223 -16.49 16.00 9.72
C LEU A 223 -17.55 16.05 8.63
N ALA A 224 -17.27 15.48 7.46
CA ALA A 224 -18.22 15.43 6.34
C ALA A 224 -19.49 14.65 6.70
N VAL A 225 -19.36 13.52 7.41
CA VAL A 225 -20.52 12.73 7.89
C VAL A 225 -21.34 13.54 8.89
N ILE A 226 -20.71 14.19 9.89
CA ILE A 226 -21.43 14.99 10.88
C ILE A 226 -22.16 16.17 10.20
N ALA A 227 -21.46 16.88 9.30
CA ALA A 227 -22.04 18.00 8.55
C ALA A 227 -23.29 17.56 7.77
N THR A 228 -23.21 16.41 7.07
CA THR A 228 -24.33 15.84 6.32
C THR A 228 -25.50 15.48 7.24
N LEU A 229 -25.24 14.78 8.34
CA LEU A 229 -26.29 14.33 9.27
C LEU A 229 -26.97 15.50 10.01
N THR A 230 -26.24 16.60 10.25
CA THR A 230 -26.78 17.78 10.96
C THR A 230 -27.29 18.88 10.02
N GLY A 231 -27.13 18.73 8.71
CA GLY A 231 -27.47 19.75 7.72
C GLY A 231 -26.64 21.03 7.85
N GLN A 232 -25.43 20.94 8.41
CA GLN A 232 -24.51 22.06 8.61
C GLN A 232 -23.40 22.06 7.55
N SER A 233 -22.92 23.26 7.19
CA SER A 233 -21.73 23.40 6.33
C SER A 233 -20.45 23.20 7.15
N MET A 234 -19.42 22.61 6.54
CA MET A 234 -18.10 22.42 7.14
C MET A 234 -17.30 23.73 7.21
N THR A 235 -17.78 24.71 8.00
CA THR A 235 -17.08 25.97 8.22
C THR A 235 -15.90 25.79 9.17
N ALA A 236 -15.00 26.77 9.24
CA ALA A 236 -13.91 26.79 10.23
C ALA A 236 -14.44 26.73 11.67
N GLN A 237 -15.56 27.41 11.97
CA GLN A 237 -16.19 27.38 13.28
C GLN A 237 -16.77 26.00 13.60
N PHE A 238 -17.47 25.37 12.66
CA PHE A 238 -17.96 23.99 12.78
C PHE A 238 -16.79 23.04 13.05
N THR A 239 -15.71 23.15 12.25
CA THR A 239 -14.52 22.31 12.40
C THR A 239 -13.85 22.47 13.77
N LYS A 240 -13.67 23.70 14.25
CA LYS A 240 -13.13 23.96 15.60
C LYS A 240 -13.97 23.29 16.69
N ARG A 241 -15.28 23.42 16.60
CA ARG A 241 -16.19 22.79 17.56
C ARG A 241 -16.06 21.28 17.58
N GLU A 242 -16.08 20.65 16.41
CA GLU A 242 -16.03 19.18 16.29
C GLU A 242 -14.65 18.60 16.63
N LEU A 243 -13.58 19.38 16.48
CA LEU A 243 -12.23 19.03 16.91
C LEU A 243 -11.97 19.31 18.40
N GLY A 244 -12.90 19.97 19.10
CA GLY A 244 -12.71 20.38 20.50
C GLY A 244 -11.67 21.49 20.68
N ILE A 245 -11.34 22.22 19.62
CA ILE A 245 -10.46 23.38 19.66
C ILE A 245 -11.31 24.57 20.14
N MET A 246 -11.38 24.76 21.45
CA MET A 246 -12.08 25.91 22.00
C MET A 246 -11.32 27.19 21.71
N ALA A 247 -12.08 28.26 21.39
CA ALA A 247 -11.57 29.62 21.22
C ALA A 247 -11.09 30.20 22.53
#